data_9e7054b49122c5849866c31e5508ae30
#
_entry.id   9e7054b49122c5849866c31e5508ae30
#
_cell.length_a   1.000
_cell.length_b   1.000
_cell.length_c   1.000
_cell.angle_alpha   90.00
_cell.angle_beta   90.00
_cell.angle_gamma   90.00
#
_symmetry.space_group_name_H-M   'P 1'
#
loop_
_entity.id
_entity.type
_entity.pdbx_description
1 polymer ?
#
loop_
_entity_poly.entity_id
_entity_poly.type
_entity_poly.pdbx_seq_one_letter_code
_entity_poly.pdbx_strand_id
1 'polypeptide(L)'
;MFNYFIYKRLNISDMTIPVFKKIDIQAYKPGKSNVQKLKNIIKLSANESALGVSAKVTKILSSKKINVYRYPDSRSEKLKKKLSKKFNCNINKIICGAGSDEVIQMLCQLYLKPKDEVVVPAYSFLMYRIYSKIVGAKVIFAKEKNFKISIKEILKKVTSKTKIVFIANPNNPTGTYLTKNELLNLRKKLNKQILLVVDDAYSEYMINKNYISGLNLFKNIDNVFVLKTFSKIYGLSALRIGWGHGAKKIVDELNKIK
;
A
#
# COMPACT_ATOMS: atom_id res chain seq x y z
N MET A 1 61.58 16.21 -16.48
CA MET A 1 61.18 16.41 -15.08
C MET A 1 59.75 15.89 -14.92
N PHE A 2 59.59 14.62 -14.48
CA PHE A 2 58.30 14.01 -14.30
C PHE A 2 57.88 14.21 -12.84
N ASN A 3 56.80 14.95 -12.63
CA ASN A 3 56.19 15.14 -11.30
C ASN A 3 55.47 13.87 -10.89
N TYR A 4 56.01 13.13 -9.94
CA TYR A 4 55.35 12.03 -9.22
C TYR A 4 54.26 12.66 -8.31
N PHE A 5 53.01 12.52 -8.69
CA PHE A 5 51.89 12.73 -7.76
C PHE A 5 51.87 11.58 -6.76
N ILE A 6 52.30 11.88 -5.53
CA ILE A 6 52.18 10.96 -4.40
C ILE A 6 50.69 10.87 -4.05
N TYR A 7 50.01 9.81 -4.50
CA TYR A 7 48.71 9.42 -3.94
C TYR A 7 48.96 9.02 -2.47
N LYS A 8 48.68 9.90 -1.51
CA LYS A 8 48.49 9.49 -0.13
C LYS A 8 47.42 8.38 -0.14
N ARG A 9 47.82 7.14 0.19
CA ARG A 9 46.87 6.07 0.50
C ARG A 9 45.99 6.58 1.65
N LEU A 10 44.76 6.89 1.35
CA LEU A 10 43.74 7.09 2.37
C LEU A 10 43.65 5.76 3.15
N ASN A 11 43.95 5.83 4.44
CA ASN A 11 43.79 4.69 5.33
C ASN A 11 42.30 4.38 5.40
N ILE A 12 41.85 3.29 4.77
CA ILE A 12 40.44 2.86 4.71
C ILE A 12 39.90 2.59 6.12
N SER A 13 40.78 2.35 7.12
CA SER A 13 40.42 2.17 8.54
C SER A 13 39.81 3.41 9.20
N ASP A 14 40.01 4.62 8.65
CA ASP A 14 39.52 5.88 9.24
C ASP A 14 38.19 6.37 8.62
N MET A 15 37.59 5.59 7.71
CA MET A 15 36.31 5.92 7.12
C MET A 15 35.17 5.55 8.06
N THR A 16 34.71 6.52 8.86
CA THR A 16 33.51 6.36 9.69
C THR A 16 32.25 6.44 8.83
N ILE A 17 31.29 5.54 9.09
CA ILE A 17 29.98 5.62 8.45
C ILE A 17 29.30 6.93 8.89
N PRO A 18 28.81 7.77 7.98
CA PRO A 18 28.07 8.97 8.33
C PRO A 18 26.90 8.68 9.29
N VAL A 19 26.62 9.60 10.20
CA VAL A 19 25.53 9.46 11.15
C VAL A 19 24.20 9.36 10.41
N PHE A 20 23.41 8.34 10.69
CA PHE A 20 22.09 8.12 10.10
C PHE A 20 21.03 7.92 11.19
N LYS A 21 19.78 8.19 10.84
CA LYS A 21 18.65 7.98 11.74
C LYS A 21 18.43 6.48 11.94
N LYS A 22 18.51 6.00 13.19
CA LYS A 22 18.07 4.65 13.54
C LYS A 22 16.55 4.59 13.48
N ILE A 23 16.01 3.58 12.78
CA ILE A 23 14.58 3.36 12.64
C ILE A 23 14.22 2.14 13.50
N ASP A 24 13.37 2.33 14.50
CA ASP A 24 12.88 1.25 15.36
C ASP A 24 11.81 0.42 14.65
N ILE A 25 12.25 -0.39 13.69
CA ILE A 25 11.41 -1.30 12.91
C ILE A 25 12.14 -2.64 12.79
N GLN A 26 11.43 -3.73 13.08
CA GLN A 26 11.88 -5.05 12.66
C GLN A 26 11.82 -5.15 11.14
N ALA A 27 12.92 -5.58 10.51
CA ALA A 27 12.93 -5.85 9.08
C ALA A 27 11.82 -6.85 8.71
N TYR A 28 11.11 -6.58 7.64
CA TYR A 28 10.10 -7.49 7.12
C TYR A 28 10.75 -8.83 6.75
N LYS A 29 10.26 -9.90 7.34
CA LYS A 29 10.67 -11.27 6.99
C LYS A 29 9.59 -11.89 6.12
N PRO A 30 9.83 -12.04 4.80
CA PRO A 30 8.87 -12.72 3.92
C PRO A 30 8.76 -14.20 4.31
N GLY A 31 7.61 -14.79 4.01
CA GLY A 31 7.43 -16.23 4.16
C GLY A 31 8.44 -17.00 3.29
N LYS A 32 8.89 -18.15 3.78
CA LYS A 32 9.84 -19.01 3.06
C LYS A 32 9.23 -19.49 1.75
N SER A 33 9.98 -19.36 0.66
CA SER A 33 9.60 -19.88 -0.67
C SER A 33 10.16 -21.30 -0.91
N ASN A 34 11.24 -21.65 -0.22
CA ASN A 34 11.89 -22.96 -0.30
C ASN A 34 12.11 -23.51 1.11
N VAL A 35 11.88 -24.79 1.29
CA VAL A 35 12.23 -25.53 2.50
C VAL A 35 13.21 -26.63 2.07
N GLN A 36 14.40 -26.63 2.69
CA GLN A 36 15.43 -27.63 2.35
C GLN A 36 14.86 -29.05 2.41
N LYS A 37 15.23 -29.90 1.43
CA LYS A 37 14.85 -31.31 1.29
C LYS A 37 13.36 -31.60 0.93
N LEU A 38 12.50 -30.61 0.72
CA LEU A 38 11.15 -30.87 0.27
C LEU A 38 10.96 -30.52 -1.21
N LYS A 39 10.40 -31.45 -1.99
CA LYS A 39 9.97 -31.24 -3.37
C LYS A 39 8.47 -30.89 -3.39
N ASN A 40 8.02 -30.11 -4.37
CA ASN A 40 6.61 -29.77 -4.57
C ASN A 40 5.95 -28.98 -3.42
N ILE A 41 6.62 -27.94 -2.94
CA ILE A 41 6.10 -27.08 -1.86
C ILE A 41 4.98 -26.20 -2.38
N ILE A 42 3.83 -26.20 -1.71
CA ILE A 42 2.75 -25.23 -1.92
C ILE A 42 3.02 -24.00 -1.05
N LYS A 43 3.38 -22.89 -1.69
CA LYS A 43 3.64 -21.61 -1.00
C LYS A 43 2.33 -20.87 -0.72
N LEU A 44 1.93 -20.76 0.54
CA LEU A 44 0.73 -20.05 0.99
C LEU A 44 1.03 -18.74 1.75
N SER A 45 2.31 -18.38 1.87
CA SER A 45 2.78 -17.34 2.82
C SER A 45 2.63 -15.89 2.33
N ALA A 46 2.25 -15.65 1.08
CA ALA A 46 2.18 -14.31 0.49
C ALA A 46 0.82 -13.98 -0.15
N ASN A 47 -0.18 -14.83 0.04
CA ASN A 47 -1.51 -14.68 -0.55
C ASN A 47 -1.44 -14.44 -2.08
N GLU A 48 -0.55 -15.17 -2.76
CA GLU A 48 -0.44 -15.17 -4.21
C GLU A 48 -1.66 -15.90 -4.82
N SER A 49 -2.01 -15.57 -6.06
CA SER A 49 -3.14 -16.21 -6.74
C SER A 49 -2.83 -17.68 -7.04
N ALA A 50 -3.62 -18.62 -6.48
CA ALA A 50 -3.47 -20.04 -6.78
C ALA A 50 -3.82 -20.40 -8.24
N LEU A 51 -4.61 -19.56 -8.92
CA LEU A 51 -4.98 -19.73 -10.33
C LEU A 51 -3.92 -19.16 -11.29
N GLY A 52 -2.86 -18.55 -10.78
CA GLY A 52 -1.85 -17.88 -11.60
C GLY A 52 -2.38 -16.63 -12.31
N VAL A 53 -1.83 -16.37 -13.49
CA VAL A 53 -2.16 -15.21 -14.33
C VAL A 53 -3.00 -15.60 -15.53
N SER A 54 -3.84 -14.70 -16.04
CA SER A 54 -4.68 -15.01 -17.21
C SER A 54 -3.83 -15.29 -18.47
N ALA A 55 -4.30 -16.22 -19.33
CA ALA A 55 -3.63 -16.59 -20.58
C ALA A 55 -3.39 -15.38 -21.50
N LYS A 56 -4.29 -14.37 -21.51
CA LYS A 56 -4.12 -13.15 -22.27
C LYS A 56 -2.89 -12.33 -21.82
N VAL A 57 -2.66 -12.26 -20.52
CA VAL A 57 -1.48 -11.55 -19.96
C VAL A 57 -0.22 -12.36 -20.25
N THR A 58 -0.23 -13.68 -20.05
CA THR A 58 0.90 -14.55 -20.42
C THR A 58 1.29 -14.35 -21.87
N LYS A 59 0.34 -14.35 -22.80
CA LYS A 59 0.60 -14.09 -24.24
C LYS A 59 1.27 -12.74 -24.49
N ILE A 60 0.86 -11.70 -23.77
CA ILE A 60 1.50 -10.37 -23.90
C ILE A 60 2.92 -10.38 -23.36
N LEU A 61 3.12 -10.96 -22.17
CA LEU A 61 4.45 -11.02 -21.53
C LEU A 61 5.46 -11.87 -22.32
N SER A 62 4.99 -12.92 -23.00
CA SER A 62 5.83 -13.76 -23.89
C SER A 62 6.03 -13.14 -25.27
N SER A 63 5.36 -12.05 -25.60
CA SER A 63 5.50 -11.41 -26.90
C SER A 63 6.75 -10.52 -26.96
N LYS A 64 7.44 -10.49 -28.13
CA LYS A 64 8.57 -9.59 -28.38
C LYS A 64 8.16 -8.11 -28.50
N LYS A 65 6.89 -7.75 -28.20
CA LYS A 65 6.35 -6.40 -28.35
C LYS A 65 6.58 -5.48 -27.14
N ILE A 66 7.18 -5.98 -26.07
CA ILE A 66 7.47 -5.18 -24.86
C ILE A 66 8.83 -4.50 -25.05
N ASN A 67 8.81 -3.19 -25.17
CA ASN A 67 10.01 -2.37 -25.31
C ASN A 67 10.60 -2.07 -23.92
N VAL A 68 11.31 -3.03 -23.35
CA VAL A 68 11.90 -2.92 -22.00
C VAL A 68 12.99 -1.87 -21.88
N TYR A 69 13.55 -1.40 -23.00
CA TYR A 69 14.61 -0.38 -23.03
C TYR A 69 14.08 1.07 -22.95
N ARG A 70 12.76 1.26 -22.95
CA ARG A 70 12.15 2.60 -22.84
C ARG A 70 11.53 2.82 -21.47
N TYR A 71 11.73 4.01 -20.91
CA TYR A 71 11.01 4.41 -19.73
C TYR A 71 9.50 4.37 -19.96
N PRO A 72 8.72 3.90 -18.98
CA PRO A 72 7.27 3.95 -19.05
C PRO A 72 6.76 5.40 -18.94
N ASP A 73 5.51 5.61 -19.33
CA ASP A 73 4.80 6.86 -19.06
C ASP A 73 4.68 7.06 -17.53
N SER A 74 5.33 8.10 -17.00
CA SER A 74 5.39 8.41 -15.57
C SER A 74 3.99 8.61 -14.96
N ARG A 75 3.02 9.09 -15.74
CA ARG A 75 1.65 9.31 -15.31
C ARG A 75 0.74 8.09 -15.49
N SER A 76 1.21 7.04 -16.18
CA SER A 76 0.45 5.81 -16.45
C SER A 76 -0.92 6.06 -17.11
N GLU A 77 -0.98 7.02 -18.04
CA GLU A 77 -2.23 7.53 -18.62
C GLU A 77 -3.07 6.44 -19.28
N LYS A 78 -2.42 5.53 -20.03
CA LYS A 78 -3.13 4.39 -20.67
C LYS A 78 -3.80 3.49 -19.64
N LEU A 79 -3.11 3.19 -18.55
CA LEU A 79 -3.64 2.36 -17.45
C LEU A 79 -4.77 3.10 -16.74
N LYS A 80 -4.58 4.36 -16.36
CA LYS A 80 -5.60 5.19 -15.70
C LYS A 80 -6.87 5.29 -16.52
N LYS A 81 -6.79 5.48 -17.85
CA LYS A 81 -7.95 5.47 -18.76
C LYS A 81 -8.73 4.15 -18.68
N LYS A 82 -8.02 3.01 -18.68
CA LYS A 82 -8.66 1.68 -18.57
C LYS A 82 -9.29 1.45 -17.19
N LEU A 83 -8.60 1.87 -16.11
CA LEU A 83 -9.12 1.79 -14.75
C LEU A 83 -10.37 2.66 -14.57
N SER A 84 -10.31 3.92 -15.01
CA SER A 84 -11.43 4.86 -14.97
C SER A 84 -12.67 4.26 -15.65
N LYS A 85 -12.51 3.71 -16.86
CA LYS A 85 -13.61 3.04 -17.57
C LYS A 85 -14.11 1.80 -16.84
N LYS A 86 -13.20 0.91 -16.37
CA LYS A 86 -13.56 -0.35 -15.73
C LYS A 86 -14.32 -0.14 -14.41
N PHE A 87 -13.90 0.82 -13.61
CA PHE A 87 -14.43 1.07 -12.26
C PHE A 87 -15.39 2.24 -12.19
N ASN A 88 -15.72 2.86 -13.32
CA ASN A 88 -16.58 4.04 -13.42
C ASN A 88 -16.20 5.10 -12.39
N CYS A 89 -14.94 5.56 -12.44
CA CYS A 89 -14.39 6.57 -11.54
C CYS A 89 -13.58 7.61 -12.31
N ASN A 90 -13.37 8.77 -11.70
CA ASN A 90 -12.70 9.90 -12.35
C ASN A 90 -11.20 9.62 -12.53
N ILE A 91 -10.70 9.72 -13.76
CA ILE A 91 -9.29 9.49 -14.10
C ILE A 91 -8.33 10.39 -13.34
N ASN A 92 -8.72 11.65 -13.07
CA ASN A 92 -7.89 12.62 -12.33
C ASN A 92 -7.80 12.32 -10.81
N LYS A 93 -8.60 11.37 -10.33
CA LYS A 93 -8.58 10.88 -8.95
C LYS A 93 -7.78 9.57 -8.80
N ILE A 94 -7.07 9.13 -9.87
CA ILE A 94 -6.29 7.88 -9.89
C ILE A 94 -4.80 8.18 -9.87
N ILE A 95 -4.06 7.48 -9.02
CA ILE A 95 -2.60 7.37 -9.04
C ILE A 95 -2.19 5.90 -9.13
N CYS A 96 -1.22 5.58 -9.99
CA CYS A 96 -0.63 4.25 -10.08
C CYS A 96 0.72 4.22 -9.37
N GLY A 97 1.09 3.06 -8.84
CA GLY A 97 2.38 2.85 -8.16
C GLY A 97 2.89 1.42 -8.29
N ALA A 98 4.09 1.19 -7.78
CA ALA A 98 4.72 -0.13 -7.69
C ALA A 98 4.04 -1.02 -6.63
N GLY A 99 2.82 -1.47 -6.94
CA GLY A 99 1.87 -2.03 -6.00
C GLY A 99 1.10 -0.92 -5.26
N SER A 100 0.03 -1.30 -4.54
CA SER A 100 -0.61 -0.40 -3.57
C SER A 100 0.35 0.01 -2.46
N ASP A 101 1.41 -0.75 -2.28
CA ASP A 101 2.45 -0.58 -1.28
C ASP A 101 3.16 0.78 -1.42
N GLU A 102 3.61 1.14 -2.63
CA GLU A 102 4.19 2.46 -2.90
C GLU A 102 3.19 3.59 -2.65
N VAL A 103 1.91 3.38 -2.97
CA VAL A 103 0.88 4.38 -2.70
C VAL A 103 0.70 4.61 -1.19
N ILE A 104 0.78 3.55 -0.36
CA ILE A 104 0.78 3.67 1.10
C ILE A 104 1.98 4.50 1.57
N GLN A 105 3.17 4.21 1.04
CA GLN A 105 4.40 4.94 1.36
C GLN A 105 4.25 6.44 1.03
N MET A 106 3.80 6.77 -0.18
CA MET A 106 3.56 8.14 -0.60
C MET A 106 2.53 8.87 0.27
N LEU A 107 1.44 8.20 0.66
CA LEU A 107 0.45 8.78 1.58
C LEU A 107 1.06 9.09 2.95
N CYS A 108 1.89 8.18 3.48
CA CYS A 108 2.60 8.44 4.73
C CYS A 108 3.55 9.64 4.61
N GLN A 109 4.29 9.76 3.51
CA GLN A 109 5.20 10.88 3.24
C GLN A 109 4.45 12.22 3.11
N LEU A 110 3.27 12.21 2.48
CA LEU A 110 2.47 13.41 2.25
C LEU A 110 1.79 13.93 3.54
N TYR A 111 1.27 13.01 4.37
CA TYR A 111 0.39 13.39 5.48
C TYR A 111 1.07 13.42 6.84
N LEU A 112 2.21 12.76 7.00
CA LEU A 112 2.77 12.48 8.31
C LEU A 112 4.12 13.17 8.52
N LYS A 113 4.32 13.66 9.74
CA LYS A 113 5.59 14.15 10.27
C LYS A 113 5.82 13.56 11.66
N PRO A 114 7.02 13.71 12.24
CA PRO A 114 7.26 13.27 13.62
C PRO A 114 6.23 13.81 14.60
N LYS A 115 5.77 12.93 15.52
CA LYS A 115 4.72 13.15 16.53
C LYS A 115 3.28 13.10 16.02
N ASP A 116 3.01 13.06 14.71
CA ASP A 116 1.67 12.73 14.20
C ASP A 116 1.31 11.29 14.54
N GLU A 117 0.03 10.99 14.58
CA GLU A 117 -0.47 9.66 14.93
C GLU A 117 -1.22 9.01 13.76
N VAL A 118 -1.01 7.70 13.64
CA VAL A 118 -1.73 6.84 12.69
C VAL A 118 -2.42 5.74 13.47
N VAL A 119 -3.72 5.58 13.25
CA VAL A 119 -4.49 4.48 13.87
C VAL A 119 -4.61 3.33 12.88
N VAL A 120 -4.25 2.13 13.34
CA VAL A 120 -4.34 0.87 12.58
C VAL A 120 -4.97 -0.21 13.43
N PRO A 121 -5.71 -1.17 12.87
CA PRO A 121 -6.10 -2.38 13.60
C PRO A 121 -4.86 -3.16 14.04
N ALA A 122 -4.90 -3.83 15.18
CA ALA A 122 -3.76 -4.54 15.76
C ALA A 122 -3.30 -5.68 14.84
N TYR A 123 -4.26 -6.42 14.26
CA TYR A 123 -4.03 -7.43 13.23
C TYR A 123 -4.30 -6.83 11.85
N SER A 124 -3.34 -6.09 11.31
CA SER A 124 -3.46 -5.43 10.00
C SER A 124 -2.21 -5.62 9.16
N PHE A 125 -2.29 -5.21 7.90
CA PHE A 125 -1.18 -5.29 6.98
C PHE A 125 0.03 -4.49 7.52
N LEU A 126 1.17 -5.18 7.58
CA LEU A 126 2.39 -4.70 8.23
C LEU A 126 2.89 -3.35 7.70
N MET A 127 2.70 -3.09 6.40
CA MET A 127 3.28 -1.92 5.76
C MET A 127 2.67 -0.59 6.23
N TYR A 128 1.43 -0.58 6.72
CA TYR A 128 0.85 0.64 7.32
C TYR A 128 1.71 1.16 8.47
N ARG A 129 2.13 0.26 9.37
CA ARG A 129 2.97 0.64 10.51
C ARG A 129 4.42 0.91 10.14
N ILE A 130 4.97 0.18 9.15
CA ILE A 130 6.35 0.37 8.71
C ILE A 130 6.52 1.77 8.12
N TYR A 131 5.73 2.13 7.10
CA TYR A 131 5.86 3.42 6.44
C TYR A 131 5.53 4.60 7.37
N SER A 132 4.56 4.44 8.28
CA SER A 132 4.27 5.45 9.30
C SER A 132 5.47 5.70 10.22
N LYS A 133 6.14 4.62 10.69
CA LYS A 133 7.34 4.74 11.53
C LYS A 133 8.55 5.33 10.78
N ILE A 134 8.73 5.03 9.50
CA ILE A 134 9.82 5.57 8.68
C ILE A 134 9.79 7.09 8.68
N VAL A 135 8.63 7.70 8.56
CA VAL A 135 8.46 9.16 8.60
C VAL A 135 8.43 9.73 10.03
N GLY A 136 8.54 8.89 11.06
CA GLY A 136 8.59 9.28 12.47
C GLY A 136 7.22 9.46 13.13
N ALA A 137 6.14 9.03 12.50
CA ALA A 137 4.82 9.06 13.08
C ALA A 137 4.63 7.93 14.12
N LYS A 138 3.77 8.19 15.11
CA LYS A 138 3.40 7.22 16.14
C LYS A 138 2.27 6.34 15.65
N VAL A 139 2.47 5.02 15.71
CA VAL A 139 1.45 4.04 15.35
C VAL A 139 0.65 3.65 16.59
N ILE A 140 -0.66 3.85 16.50
CA ILE A 140 -1.61 3.56 17.57
C ILE A 140 -2.46 2.35 17.14
N PHE A 141 -2.42 1.29 17.94
CA PHE A 141 -3.14 0.06 17.65
C PHE A 141 -4.54 0.07 18.27
N ALA A 142 -5.55 -0.19 17.43
CA ALA A 142 -6.92 -0.44 17.85
C ALA A 142 -7.17 -1.96 17.93
N LYS A 143 -7.68 -2.43 19.07
CA LYS A 143 -7.98 -3.86 19.27
C LYS A 143 -9.16 -4.28 18.38
N GLU A 144 -9.07 -5.48 17.85
CA GLU A 144 -10.20 -6.15 17.19
C GLU A 144 -11.08 -6.84 18.22
N LYS A 145 -12.31 -7.18 17.79
CA LYS A 145 -13.21 -8.05 18.50
C LYS A 145 -13.45 -9.30 17.64
N ASN A 146 -13.10 -10.47 18.16
CA ASN A 146 -13.19 -11.76 17.42
C ASN A 146 -12.51 -11.66 16.04
N PHE A 147 -11.29 -11.13 16.00
CA PHE A 147 -10.48 -10.91 14.80
C PHE A 147 -11.13 -9.97 13.75
N LYS A 148 -12.26 -9.34 14.06
CA LYS A 148 -12.91 -8.35 13.22
C LYS A 148 -12.55 -6.95 13.69
N ILE A 149 -12.29 -6.04 12.75
CA ILE A 149 -12.03 -4.62 13.02
C ILE A 149 -13.18 -4.03 13.82
N SER A 150 -12.87 -3.38 14.92
CA SER A 150 -13.84 -2.73 15.80
C SER A 150 -13.83 -1.22 15.62
N ILE A 151 -14.89 -0.68 15.06
CA ILE A 151 -15.07 0.77 14.88
C ILE A 151 -14.99 1.51 16.22
N LYS A 152 -15.61 0.94 17.27
CA LYS A 152 -15.58 1.50 18.62
C LYS A 152 -14.15 1.65 19.13
N GLU A 153 -13.32 0.63 18.93
CA GLU A 153 -11.93 0.66 19.38
C GLU A 153 -11.06 1.58 18.52
N ILE A 154 -11.30 1.67 17.21
CA ILE A 154 -10.64 2.67 16.35
C ILE A 154 -10.95 4.08 16.87
N LEU A 155 -12.21 4.41 17.06
CA LEU A 155 -12.65 5.75 17.50
C LEU A 155 -12.11 6.14 18.87
N LYS A 156 -11.97 5.19 19.80
CA LYS A 156 -11.34 5.41 21.12
C LYS A 156 -9.86 5.78 21.01
N LYS A 157 -9.19 5.37 19.92
CA LYS A 157 -7.74 5.59 19.71
C LYS A 157 -7.45 6.85 18.92
N VAL A 158 -8.47 7.47 18.34
CA VAL A 158 -8.34 8.74 17.61
C VAL A 158 -8.13 9.89 18.58
N THR A 159 -7.13 10.71 18.29
CA THR A 159 -6.81 11.95 19.03
C THR A 159 -6.72 13.14 18.07
N SER A 160 -6.46 14.33 18.59
CA SER A 160 -6.19 15.54 17.77
C SER A 160 -4.92 15.41 16.92
N LYS A 161 -4.01 14.49 17.25
CA LYS A 161 -2.77 14.21 16.51
C LYS A 161 -2.97 13.20 15.40
N THR A 162 -4.11 12.49 15.35
CA THR A 162 -4.38 11.47 14.33
C THR A 162 -4.56 12.13 12.97
N LYS A 163 -3.76 11.69 11.98
CA LYS A 163 -3.83 12.15 10.59
C LYS A 163 -4.43 11.11 9.65
N ILE A 164 -4.10 9.85 9.87
CA ILE A 164 -4.54 8.74 9.02
C ILE A 164 -5.14 7.63 9.88
N VAL A 165 -6.22 7.04 9.39
CA VAL A 165 -6.73 5.74 9.85
C VAL A 165 -6.64 4.78 8.67
N PHE A 166 -5.85 3.70 8.80
CA PHE A 166 -5.78 2.63 7.82
C PHE A 166 -6.71 1.48 8.20
N ILE A 167 -7.46 0.97 7.24
CA ILE A 167 -8.21 -0.28 7.35
C ILE A 167 -8.07 -1.07 6.04
N ALA A 168 -7.88 -2.38 6.13
CA ALA A 168 -8.05 -3.28 4.99
C ALA A 168 -9.45 -3.88 5.02
N ASN A 169 -10.14 -3.93 3.87
CA ASN A 169 -11.48 -4.46 3.81
C ASN A 169 -11.73 -5.23 2.50
N PRO A 170 -11.65 -6.56 2.50
CA PRO A 170 -11.41 -7.49 3.63
C PRO A 170 -10.05 -7.32 4.31
N ASN A 171 -9.99 -7.64 5.60
CA ASN A 171 -8.77 -7.46 6.39
C ASN A 171 -7.73 -8.56 6.12
N ASN A 172 -6.49 -8.18 6.05
CA ASN A 172 -5.33 -9.07 6.04
C ASN A 172 -4.60 -8.92 7.40
N PRO A 173 -4.43 -10.02 8.19
CA PRO A 173 -4.53 -11.43 7.80
C PRO A 173 -5.86 -12.12 8.16
N THR A 174 -6.81 -11.45 8.81
CA THR A 174 -7.93 -12.10 9.47
C THR A 174 -9.05 -12.58 8.54
N GLY A 175 -9.11 -12.07 7.29
CA GLY A 175 -10.16 -12.39 6.31
C GLY A 175 -11.54 -11.82 6.66
N THR A 176 -11.68 -11.16 7.82
CA THR A 176 -12.94 -10.53 8.23
C THR A 176 -13.17 -9.22 7.46
N TYR A 177 -14.41 -8.75 7.42
CA TYR A 177 -14.74 -7.51 6.73
C TYR A 177 -15.76 -6.65 7.49
N LEU A 178 -15.74 -5.37 7.17
CA LEU A 178 -16.76 -4.41 7.58
C LEU A 178 -17.84 -4.31 6.50
N THR A 179 -19.09 -4.30 6.91
CA THR A 179 -20.25 -4.09 6.04
C THR A 179 -20.28 -2.65 5.53
N LYS A 180 -21.14 -2.37 4.52
CA LYS A 180 -21.42 -1.02 4.02
C LYS A 180 -21.74 -0.05 5.15
N ASN A 181 -22.66 -0.44 6.05
CA ASN A 181 -23.11 0.44 7.14
C ASN A 181 -22.01 0.71 8.17
N GLU A 182 -21.18 -0.31 8.45
CA GLU A 182 -20.03 -0.16 9.35
C GLU A 182 -18.99 0.81 8.77
N LEU A 183 -18.66 0.71 7.47
CA LEU A 183 -17.73 1.63 6.81
C LEU A 183 -18.25 3.08 6.78
N LEU A 184 -19.52 3.28 6.45
CA LEU A 184 -20.16 4.59 6.46
C LEU A 184 -20.18 5.19 7.87
N ASN A 185 -20.50 4.39 8.89
CA ASN A 185 -20.51 4.82 10.29
C ASN A 185 -19.10 5.22 10.75
N LEU A 186 -18.07 4.46 10.40
CA LEU A 186 -16.68 4.82 10.68
C LEU A 186 -16.35 6.19 10.07
N ARG A 187 -16.58 6.39 8.76
CA ARG A 187 -16.28 7.67 8.11
C ARG A 187 -17.06 8.83 8.71
N LYS A 188 -18.34 8.64 9.01
CA LYS A 188 -19.20 9.66 9.60
C LYS A 188 -18.71 10.13 10.98
N LYS A 189 -18.19 9.21 11.80
CA LYS A 189 -17.72 9.49 13.17
C LYS A 189 -16.27 9.99 13.23
N LEU A 190 -15.46 9.76 12.20
CA LEU A 190 -14.11 10.30 12.14
C LEU A 190 -14.16 11.80 11.83
N ASN A 191 -13.26 12.58 12.45
CA ASN A 191 -13.06 13.98 12.09
C ASN A 191 -12.81 14.12 10.58
N LYS A 192 -13.36 15.16 9.95
CA LYS A 192 -13.22 15.42 8.51
C LYS A 192 -11.77 15.65 8.06
N GLN A 193 -10.89 16.09 8.94
CA GLN A 193 -9.47 16.30 8.68
C GLN A 193 -8.64 15.01 8.74
N ILE A 194 -9.19 13.90 9.20
CA ILE A 194 -8.51 12.60 9.21
C ILE A 194 -8.75 11.90 7.88
N LEU A 195 -7.68 11.52 7.21
CA LEU A 195 -7.77 10.67 6.02
C LEU A 195 -8.11 9.24 6.44
N LEU A 196 -9.23 8.72 5.94
CA LEU A 196 -9.53 7.29 6.02
C LEU A 196 -8.96 6.60 4.78
N VAL A 197 -8.00 5.70 4.98
CA VAL A 197 -7.46 4.87 3.90
C VAL A 197 -8.10 3.48 3.96
N VAL A 198 -8.81 3.11 2.90
CA VAL A 198 -9.47 1.81 2.76
C VAL A 198 -8.68 0.97 1.74
N ASP A 199 -8.08 -0.10 2.19
CA ASP A 199 -7.33 -1.02 1.33
C ASP A 199 -8.24 -2.13 0.82
N ASP A 200 -8.61 -2.01 -0.45
CA ASP A 200 -9.49 -2.91 -1.20
C ASP A 200 -8.70 -4.06 -1.91
N ALA A 201 -7.50 -4.40 -1.44
CA ALA A 201 -6.64 -5.38 -2.12
C ALA A 201 -7.31 -6.75 -2.35
N TYR A 202 -8.29 -7.10 -1.53
CA TYR A 202 -9.02 -8.37 -1.60
C TYR A 202 -10.50 -8.21 -1.98
N SER A 203 -10.93 -7.02 -2.38
CA SER A 203 -12.35 -6.72 -2.64
C SER A 203 -12.98 -7.59 -3.74
N GLU A 204 -12.19 -8.03 -4.71
CA GLU A 204 -12.67 -8.87 -5.83
C GLU A 204 -12.96 -10.33 -5.42
N TYR A 205 -12.50 -10.77 -4.26
CA TYR A 205 -12.84 -12.12 -3.73
C TYR A 205 -14.19 -12.16 -3.00
N MET A 206 -14.78 -10.99 -2.76
CA MET A 206 -16.00 -10.90 -1.95
C MET A 206 -17.26 -11.18 -2.78
N ILE A 207 -18.03 -12.16 -2.33
CA ILE A 207 -19.32 -12.55 -2.90
C ILE A 207 -20.51 -12.21 -2.00
N ASN A 208 -20.25 -11.77 -0.76
CA ASN A 208 -21.29 -11.49 0.21
C ASN A 208 -22.03 -10.19 -0.15
N LYS A 209 -23.37 -10.23 -0.18
CA LYS A 209 -24.25 -9.10 -0.54
C LYS A 209 -24.14 -7.90 0.43
N ASN A 210 -23.73 -8.13 1.67
CA ASN A 210 -23.53 -7.07 2.68
C ASN A 210 -22.18 -6.37 2.57
N TYR A 211 -21.30 -6.85 1.69
CA TYR A 211 -20.02 -6.23 1.39
C TYR A 211 -20.16 -5.22 0.26
N ILE A 212 -19.41 -4.14 0.35
CA ILE A 212 -19.19 -3.20 -0.75
C ILE A 212 -17.72 -2.77 -0.75
N SER A 213 -17.11 -2.67 -1.92
CA SER A 213 -15.74 -2.15 -2.02
C SER A 213 -15.67 -0.69 -1.58
N GLY A 214 -14.58 -0.30 -0.95
CA GLY A 214 -14.35 1.09 -0.55
C GLY A 214 -14.44 2.03 -1.75
N LEU A 215 -13.96 1.60 -2.93
CA LEU A 215 -14.04 2.39 -4.16
C LEU A 215 -15.49 2.71 -4.54
N ASN A 216 -16.37 1.71 -4.57
CA ASN A 216 -17.76 1.92 -4.91
C ASN A 216 -18.50 2.79 -3.89
N LEU A 217 -18.11 2.67 -2.61
CA LEU A 217 -18.74 3.41 -1.52
C LEU A 217 -18.27 4.87 -1.44
N PHE A 218 -17.00 5.13 -1.69
CA PHE A 218 -16.35 6.40 -1.36
C PHE A 218 -15.75 7.17 -2.53
N LYS A 219 -15.97 6.74 -3.80
CA LYS A 219 -15.33 7.40 -4.97
C LYS A 219 -15.59 8.91 -5.10
N ASN A 220 -16.63 9.42 -4.42
CA ASN A 220 -16.98 10.84 -4.43
C ASN A 220 -16.69 11.54 -3.09
N ILE A 221 -16.03 10.87 -2.14
CA ILE A 221 -15.72 11.40 -0.82
C ILE A 221 -14.24 11.77 -0.75
N ASP A 222 -13.96 13.05 -0.53
CA ASP A 222 -12.59 13.59 -0.67
C ASP A 222 -11.65 13.26 0.51
N ASN A 223 -12.19 12.95 1.69
CA ASN A 223 -11.38 12.56 2.86
C ASN A 223 -11.31 11.03 3.06
N VAL A 224 -11.51 10.28 1.97
CA VAL A 224 -11.25 8.85 1.88
C VAL A 224 -10.32 8.57 0.71
N PHE A 225 -9.32 7.73 0.93
CA PHE A 225 -8.43 7.24 -0.10
C PHE A 225 -8.54 5.72 -0.20
N VAL A 226 -8.77 5.20 -1.38
CA VAL A 226 -8.95 3.76 -1.61
C VAL A 226 -7.77 3.20 -2.34
N LEU A 227 -7.22 2.08 -1.86
CA LEU A 227 -6.10 1.37 -2.46
C LEU A 227 -6.59 0.12 -3.18
N LYS A 228 -5.98 -0.19 -4.31
CA LYS A 228 -6.22 -1.41 -5.09
C LYS A 228 -4.93 -1.96 -5.67
N THR A 229 -4.89 -3.26 -5.89
CA THR A 229 -3.69 -3.93 -6.39
C THR A 229 -4.00 -4.94 -7.49
N PHE A 230 -3.04 -5.17 -8.37
CA PHE A 230 -3.08 -6.28 -9.32
C PHE A 230 -2.39 -7.55 -8.78
N SER A 231 -1.83 -7.48 -7.57
CA SER A 231 -1.04 -8.57 -7.00
C SER A 231 -1.88 -9.78 -6.56
N LYS A 232 -3.19 -9.62 -6.31
CA LYS A 232 -4.04 -10.64 -5.70
C LYS A 232 -4.88 -11.37 -6.75
N ILE A 233 -6.15 -11.03 -6.93
CA ILE A 233 -7.06 -11.71 -7.87
C ILE A 233 -6.54 -11.77 -9.30
N TYR A 234 -5.79 -10.75 -9.73
CA TYR A 234 -5.24 -10.69 -11.09
C TYR A 234 -3.96 -11.51 -11.29
N GLY A 235 -3.35 -12.05 -10.22
CA GLY A 235 -2.15 -12.89 -10.28
C GLY A 235 -0.87 -12.17 -10.74
N LEU A 236 -0.80 -10.84 -10.62
CA LEU A 236 0.30 -10.02 -11.16
C LEU A 236 1.24 -9.49 -10.07
N SER A 237 1.45 -10.26 -9.01
CA SER A 237 2.27 -9.83 -7.87
C SER A 237 3.70 -9.44 -8.26
N ALA A 238 4.31 -10.18 -9.20
CA ALA A 238 5.68 -9.92 -9.67
C ALA A 238 5.81 -8.62 -10.48
N LEU A 239 4.75 -8.17 -11.15
CA LEU A 239 4.79 -6.95 -11.97
C LEU A 239 4.74 -5.67 -11.14
N ARG A 240 4.51 -5.78 -9.84
CA ARG A 240 4.45 -4.64 -8.92
C ARG A 240 3.53 -3.53 -9.43
N ILE A 241 2.27 -3.83 -9.71
CA ILE A 241 1.28 -2.85 -10.17
C ILE A 241 0.16 -2.71 -9.15
N GLY A 242 -0.07 -1.48 -8.73
CA GLY A 242 -1.18 -1.11 -7.88
C GLY A 242 -1.61 0.33 -8.15
N TRP A 243 -2.68 0.74 -7.53
CA TRP A 243 -3.21 2.08 -7.71
C TRP A 243 -4.04 2.52 -6.52
N GLY A 244 -4.25 3.83 -6.43
CA GLY A 244 -5.11 4.44 -5.44
C GLY A 244 -6.09 5.40 -6.09
N HIS A 245 -7.20 5.66 -5.40
CA HIS A 245 -8.22 6.61 -5.78
C HIS A 245 -8.58 7.50 -4.60
N GLY A 246 -8.53 8.80 -4.79
CA GLY A 246 -8.84 9.79 -3.76
C GLY A 246 -9.12 11.16 -4.34
N ALA A 247 -9.22 12.18 -3.50
CA ALA A 247 -9.42 13.57 -3.97
C ALA A 247 -8.34 13.98 -4.98
N LYS A 248 -8.74 14.71 -6.03
CA LYS A 248 -7.80 15.20 -7.06
C LYS A 248 -6.62 15.94 -6.45
N LYS A 249 -6.86 16.81 -5.47
CA LYS A 249 -5.78 17.55 -4.77
C LYS A 249 -4.76 16.63 -4.12
N ILE A 250 -5.19 15.52 -3.52
CA ILE A 250 -4.28 14.51 -2.93
C ILE A 250 -3.48 13.84 -4.04
N VAL A 251 -4.13 13.42 -5.13
CA VAL A 251 -3.48 12.77 -6.27
C VAL A 251 -2.46 13.69 -6.94
N ASP A 252 -2.76 14.98 -7.06
CA ASP A 252 -1.83 15.97 -7.62
C ASP A 252 -0.55 16.08 -6.76
N GLU A 253 -0.67 16.11 -5.42
CA GLU A 253 0.48 16.14 -4.52
C GLU A 253 1.27 14.81 -4.53
N LEU A 254 0.59 13.67 -4.56
CA LEU A 254 1.25 12.37 -4.67
C LEU A 254 2.06 12.23 -5.97
N ASN A 255 1.60 12.82 -7.09
CA ASN A 255 2.35 12.84 -8.35
C ASN A 255 3.64 13.69 -8.29
N LYS A 256 3.82 14.53 -7.29
CA LYS A 256 5.07 15.27 -7.06
C LYS A 256 6.10 14.45 -6.27
N ILE A 257 5.62 13.47 -5.50
CA ILE A 257 6.47 12.58 -4.68
C ILE A 257 6.92 11.36 -5.49
N LYS A 258 6.09 10.94 -6.43
CA LYS A 258 6.34 9.81 -7.32
C LYS A 258 7.52 10.12 -8.27
#